data_539f64187fe09c2dc5ca96669271561d
#
_entry.id   539f64187fe09c2dc5ca96669271561d
#
_cell.length_a   1.000
_cell.length_b   1.000
_cell.length_c   1.000
_cell.angle_alpha   90.00
_cell.angle_beta   90.00
_cell.angle_gamma   90.00
#
_symmetry.space_group_name_H-M   'P 1'
#
loop_
_entity.id
_entity.type
_entity.pdbx_description
1 polymer ?
#
loop_
_entity_poly.entity_id
_entity_poly.type
_entity_poly.pdbx_seq_one_letter_code
_entity_poly.pdbx_strand_id
1 'polypeptide(L)'
;MSRESHRRDATAADGGPEASRGEMARYLQRAMDEVAEGRFGSAPPTESGWRRVGRYTRTGERIKDVLDRVLAAMGLLAISPVLLVVAVAIRLDSPGPAFFRQVRIGRNGLPFRFWKFRGMFVDARQRFPELYDYRYDAEQVRQLRFHPPLDPRVTRVGRFIRRTSLDELPNLINVVLGDMSLVGPRPEIPELLPYYGTQARAVLSVKPGITSLAKLLGRDNITFDETLELDLRYVRERSLRMDLGVLFGTVWMVATGRSIGG
;
A
#
# COMPACT_ATOMS: atom_id res chain seq x y z
N MET A 1 29.60 35.99 -21.91
CA MET A 1 29.87 35.62 -20.52
C MET A 1 28.57 35.85 -19.75
N SER A 2 27.79 34.90 -19.28
CA SER A 2 27.97 33.55 -18.80
C SER A 2 26.70 32.71 -19.13
N ARG A 3 26.88 31.62 -19.87
CA ARG A 3 25.90 30.55 -20.03
C ARG A 3 26.47 29.35 -19.29
N GLU A 4 26.37 29.29 -17.97
CA GLU A 4 26.79 28.15 -17.16
C GLU A 4 26.22 28.22 -15.75
N SER A 5 24.93 27.94 -15.58
CA SER A 5 24.36 27.63 -14.24
C SER A 5 23.00 26.91 -14.26
N HIS A 6 22.69 26.12 -15.31
CA HIS A 6 21.40 25.39 -15.36
C HIS A 6 21.59 23.87 -15.57
N ARG A 7 22.64 23.29 -15.02
CA ARG A 7 22.87 21.83 -15.10
C ARG A 7 23.28 21.20 -13.77
N ARG A 8 22.59 21.51 -12.70
CA ARG A 8 22.60 20.73 -11.45
C ARG A 8 21.26 20.99 -10.79
N ASP A 9 20.31 20.08 -10.92
CA ASP A 9 19.23 19.77 -9.98
C ASP A 9 18.15 18.90 -10.63
N ALA A 10 18.61 17.88 -11.40
CA ALA A 10 17.70 16.87 -11.97
C ALA A 10 17.67 15.56 -11.17
N THR A 11 18.11 15.56 -9.90
CA THR A 11 18.18 14.35 -9.06
C THR A 11 17.25 14.35 -7.85
N ALA A 12 16.34 15.32 -7.75
CA ALA A 12 15.37 15.40 -6.65
C ALA A 12 13.95 15.00 -7.07
N ALA A 13 13.80 13.88 -7.79
CA ALA A 13 12.49 13.29 -8.10
C ALA A 13 12.21 12.03 -7.24
N ASP A 14 12.86 11.91 -6.08
CA ASP A 14 12.53 10.91 -5.07
C ASP A 14 11.67 11.59 -4.00
N GLY A 15 10.45 11.11 -3.82
CA GLY A 15 9.42 11.71 -3.00
C GLY A 15 9.82 11.95 -1.55
N GLY A 16 9.84 13.22 -1.14
CA GLY A 16 10.06 13.69 0.22
C GLY A 16 11.47 13.44 0.78
N PRO A 17 11.93 14.19 1.79
CA PRO A 17 13.25 13.96 2.36
C PRO A 17 13.37 12.49 2.73
N GLU A 18 14.39 11.81 2.19
CA GLU A 18 14.73 10.42 2.56
C GLU A 18 15.12 10.43 4.04
N ALA A 19 14.12 10.30 4.91
CA ALA A 19 14.40 9.99 6.29
C ALA A 19 15.26 8.72 6.28
N SER A 20 16.43 8.78 6.89
CA SER A 20 17.28 7.60 7.02
C SER A 20 16.46 6.47 7.66
N ARG A 21 16.79 5.20 7.38
CA ARG A 21 16.10 4.06 8.04
C ARG A 21 15.99 4.26 9.56
N GLY A 22 16.99 4.90 10.19
CA GLY A 22 16.98 5.20 11.61
C GLY A 22 16.04 6.33 12.02
N GLU A 23 15.81 7.32 11.17
CA GLU A 23 14.84 8.40 11.44
C GLU A 23 13.41 7.90 11.29
N MET A 24 13.15 7.10 10.26
CA MET A 24 11.87 6.46 10.07
C MET A 24 11.57 5.47 11.21
N ALA A 25 12.54 4.66 11.63
CA ALA A 25 12.37 3.78 12.77
C ALA A 25 12.06 4.55 14.07
N ARG A 26 12.71 5.68 14.31
CA ARG A 26 12.42 6.56 15.46
C ARG A 26 11.05 7.23 15.36
N TYR A 27 10.64 7.64 14.18
CA TYR A 27 9.29 8.16 13.94
C TYR A 27 8.23 7.11 14.26
N LEU A 28 8.38 5.90 13.71
CA LEU A 28 7.47 4.79 13.93
C LEU A 28 7.44 4.35 15.39
N GLN A 29 8.60 4.30 16.06
CA GLN A 29 8.67 3.99 17.48
C GLN A 29 7.87 5.02 18.30
N ARG A 30 8.06 6.31 18.05
CA ARG A 30 7.26 7.37 18.70
C ARG A 30 5.77 7.23 18.43
N ALA A 31 5.36 7.01 17.17
CA ALA A 31 3.97 6.80 16.81
C ALA A 31 3.37 5.58 17.52
N MET A 32 4.13 4.49 17.64
CA MET A 32 3.72 3.28 18.37
C MET A 32 3.65 3.52 19.89
N ASP A 33 4.56 4.31 20.45
CA ASP A 33 4.56 4.69 21.86
C ASP A 33 3.36 5.60 22.17
N GLU A 34 3.05 6.56 21.31
CA GLU A 34 1.87 7.44 21.42
C GLU A 34 0.55 6.66 21.37
N VAL A 35 0.49 5.63 20.53
CA VAL A 35 -0.62 4.67 20.49
C VAL A 35 -0.70 3.86 21.78
N ALA A 36 0.45 3.38 22.31
CA ALA A 36 0.50 2.60 23.55
C ALA A 36 0.11 3.43 24.79
N GLU A 37 0.39 4.74 24.77
CA GLU A 37 0.02 5.69 25.83
C GLU A 37 -1.44 6.18 25.77
N GLY A 38 -2.24 5.66 24.82
CA GLY A 38 -3.68 5.97 24.71
C GLY A 38 -3.99 7.40 24.25
N ARG A 39 -3.01 8.12 23.66
CA ARG A 39 -3.23 9.47 23.15
C ARG A 39 -4.06 9.51 21.88
N PHE A 40 -4.26 8.34 21.24
CA PHE A 40 -5.12 8.16 20.07
C PHE A 40 -6.06 6.97 20.30
N GLY A 41 -7.30 7.23 20.69
CA GLY A 41 -8.38 6.25 20.72
C GLY A 41 -8.50 5.39 22.00
N SER A 42 -9.63 4.69 22.13
CA SER A 42 -10.01 3.86 23.28
C SER A 42 -9.03 2.71 23.55
N ALA A 43 -8.94 2.31 24.83
CA ALA A 43 -8.02 1.31 25.37
C ALA A 43 -7.90 0.01 24.53
N PRO A 44 -6.69 -0.58 24.44
CA PRO A 44 -6.47 -1.81 23.68
C PRO A 44 -7.25 -2.97 24.29
N PRO A 45 -7.73 -3.91 23.46
CA PRO A 45 -8.10 -5.22 23.97
C PRO A 45 -6.88 -5.83 24.67
N THR A 46 -7.09 -6.41 25.84
CA THR A 46 -6.05 -7.02 26.65
C THR A 46 -5.15 -7.96 25.84
N GLU A 47 -3.86 -7.98 26.10
CA GLU A 47 -2.83 -8.78 25.38
C GLU A 47 -3.22 -10.27 25.18
N SER A 48 -4.11 -10.82 26.02
CA SER A 48 -4.60 -12.18 25.91
C SER A 48 -5.48 -12.41 24.66
N GLY A 49 -6.13 -11.38 24.12
CA GLY A 49 -6.97 -11.47 22.92
C GLY A 49 -6.18 -11.65 21.59
N TRP A 50 -4.92 -11.22 21.55
CA TRP A 50 -4.10 -11.23 20.33
C TRP A 50 -3.28 -12.51 20.14
N ARG A 51 -3.27 -13.43 21.12
CA ARG A 51 -2.46 -14.68 21.05
C ARG A 51 -2.94 -15.70 20.02
N ARG A 52 -4.12 -15.52 19.43
CA ARG A 52 -4.63 -16.38 18.35
C ARG A 52 -4.82 -15.59 17.06
N VAL A 53 -3.72 -15.07 16.53
CA VAL A 53 -3.72 -14.39 15.23
C VAL A 53 -3.69 -15.44 14.13
N GLY A 54 -4.85 -15.69 13.52
CA GLY A 54 -5.01 -16.50 12.32
C GLY A 54 -4.92 -18.03 12.52
N ARG A 55 -5.45 -18.76 11.55
CA ARG A 55 -5.41 -20.25 11.50
C ARG A 55 -4.10 -20.80 10.95
N TYR A 56 -3.15 -19.96 10.55
CA TYR A 56 -1.84 -20.41 10.12
C TYR A 56 -0.99 -20.85 11.32
N THR A 57 -0.43 -22.04 11.23
CA THR A 57 0.68 -22.45 12.07
C THR A 57 1.97 -21.76 11.62
N ARG A 58 3.03 -21.79 12.43
CA ARG A 58 4.35 -21.25 12.03
C ARG A 58 4.87 -21.90 10.73
N THR A 59 4.64 -23.20 10.56
CA THR A 59 4.98 -23.91 9.32
C THR A 59 4.11 -23.44 8.16
N GLY A 60 2.80 -23.27 8.38
CA GLY A 60 1.88 -22.75 7.37
C GLY A 60 2.23 -21.36 6.90
N GLU A 61 2.70 -20.46 7.80
CA GLU A 61 3.20 -19.14 7.41
C GLU A 61 4.43 -19.20 6.51
N ARG A 62 5.39 -20.09 6.83
CA ARG A 62 6.58 -20.28 5.98
C ARG A 62 6.22 -20.84 4.60
N ILE A 63 5.31 -21.81 4.56
CA ILE A 63 4.80 -22.37 3.29
C ILE A 63 4.13 -21.28 2.47
N LYS A 64 3.25 -20.48 3.08
CA LYS A 64 2.62 -19.33 2.42
C LYS A 64 3.66 -18.35 1.89
N ASP A 65 4.65 -17.98 2.69
CA ASP A 65 5.73 -17.06 2.27
C ASP A 65 6.48 -17.57 1.03
N VAL A 66 6.78 -18.85 0.96
CA VAL A 66 7.44 -19.48 -0.19
C VAL A 66 6.50 -19.50 -1.41
N LEU A 67 5.27 -19.93 -1.23
CA LEU A 67 4.26 -19.96 -2.31
C LEU A 67 4.00 -18.57 -2.87
N ASP A 68 3.83 -17.55 -2.02
CA ASP A 68 3.62 -16.17 -2.45
C ASP A 68 4.78 -15.70 -3.33
N ARG A 69 6.04 -15.94 -2.91
CA ARG A 69 7.23 -15.54 -3.67
C ARG A 69 7.34 -16.26 -5.02
N VAL A 70 7.10 -17.57 -5.03
CA VAL A 70 7.16 -18.37 -6.27
C VAL A 70 6.08 -17.90 -7.24
N LEU A 71 4.84 -17.76 -6.78
CA LEU A 71 3.73 -17.28 -7.60
C LEU A 71 3.95 -15.85 -8.10
N ALA A 72 4.51 -14.97 -7.25
CA ALA A 72 4.83 -13.61 -7.64
C ALA A 72 5.96 -13.57 -8.69
N ALA A 73 7.00 -14.39 -8.55
CA ALA A 73 8.08 -14.46 -9.53
C ALA A 73 7.57 -14.98 -10.90
N MET A 74 6.76 -16.04 -10.88
CA MET A 74 6.12 -16.56 -12.10
C MET A 74 5.19 -15.52 -12.73
N GLY A 75 4.39 -14.83 -11.90
CA GLY A 75 3.53 -13.75 -12.35
C GLY A 75 4.31 -12.61 -13.00
N LEU A 76 5.39 -12.13 -12.36
CA LEU A 76 6.26 -11.09 -12.92
C LEU A 76 6.83 -11.50 -14.29
N LEU A 77 7.30 -12.74 -14.42
CA LEU A 77 7.83 -13.24 -15.69
C LEU A 77 6.73 -13.26 -16.77
N ALA A 78 5.57 -13.77 -16.44
CA ALA A 78 4.44 -13.88 -17.38
C ALA A 78 3.92 -12.52 -17.84
N ILE A 79 3.84 -11.51 -16.92
CA ILE A 79 3.31 -10.19 -17.24
C ILE A 79 4.39 -9.19 -17.69
N SER A 80 5.67 -9.59 -17.75
CA SER A 80 6.78 -8.69 -18.11
C SER A 80 6.58 -7.92 -19.43
N PRO A 81 6.02 -8.49 -20.52
CA PRO A 81 5.74 -7.74 -21.74
C PRO A 81 4.70 -6.62 -21.49
N VAL A 82 3.67 -6.89 -20.67
CA VAL A 82 2.66 -5.89 -20.30
C VAL A 82 3.29 -4.77 -19.48
N LEU A 83 4.16 -5.11 -18.51
CA LEU A 83 4.88 -4.11 -17.71
C LEU A 83 5.73 -3.19 -18.59
N LEU A 84 6.39 -3.74 -19.62
CA LEU A 84 7.17 -2.96 -20.56
C LEU A 84 6.30 -1.99 -21.36
N VAL A 85 5.19 -2.46 -21.92
CA VAL A 85 4.23 -1.62 -22.66
C VAL A 85 3.70 -0.49 -21.79
N VAL A 86 3.28 -0.79 -20.57
CA VAL A 86 2.80 0.22 -19.61
C VAL A 86 3.91 1.23 -19.27
N ALA A 87 5.14 0.77 -19.04
CA ALA A 87 6.27 1.66 -18.75
C ALA A 87 6.55 2.64 -19.90
N VAL A 88 6.51 2.15 -21.15
CA VAL A 88 6.65 3.00 -22.35
C VAL A 88 5.50 4.00 -22.45
N ALA A 89 4.25 3.56 -22.28
CA ALA A 89 3.08 4.43 -22.32
C ALA A 89 3.15 5.57 -21.29
N ILE A 90 3.59 5.28 -20.05
CA ILE A 90 3.77 6.30 -19.01
C ILE A 90 4.83 7.33 -19.41
N ARG A 91 5.94 6.91 -20.01
CA ARG A 91 7.00 7.82 -20.43
C ARG A 91 6.60 8.69 -21.61
N LEU A 92 5.73 8.20 -22.48
CA LEU A 92 5.18 8.98 -23.61
C LEU A 92 4.10 9.98 -23.13
N ASP A 93 3.32 9.63 -22.09
CA ASP A 93 2.25 10.48 -21.57
C ASP A 93 2.78 11.69 -20.77
N SER A 94 3.86 11.51 -20.01
CA SER A 94 4.43 12.58 -19.17
C SER A 94 5.92 12.40 -18.89
N PRO A 95 6.72 13.48 -18.79
CA PRO A 95 8.15 13.40 -18.51
C PRO A 95 8.44 12.70 -17.17
N GLY A 96 9.57 11.95 -17.11
CA GLY A 96 10.07 11.33 -15.88
C GLY A 96 10.05 9.80 -15.89
N PRO A 97 10.43 9.15 -14.76
CA PRO A 97 10.52 7.70 -14.64
C PRO A 97 9.15 7.03 -14.72
N ALA A 98 9.09 5.80 -15.29
CA ALA A 98 7.85 5.02 -15.34
C ALA A 98 7.46 4.43 -13.98
N PHE A 99 8.45 4.13 -13.15
CA PHE A 99 8.23 3.57 -11.81
C PHE A 99 8.28 4.66 -10.74
N PHE A 100 7.46 4.46 -9.73
CA PHE A 100 7.41 5.28 -8.52
C PHE A 100 7.64 4.38 -7.31
N ARG A 101 8.39 4.90 -6.33
CA ARG A 101 8.65 4.22 -5.08
C ARG A 101 8.20 5.10 -3.93
N GLN A 102 7.46 4.53 -3.01
CA GLN A 102 6.98 5.21 -1.81
C GLN A 102 7.30 4.38 -0.58
N VAL A 103 7.68 5.03 0.52
CA VAL A 103 7.83 4.34 1.80
C VAL A 103 6.45 3.93 2.29
N ARG A 104 6.31 2.67 2.65
CA ARG A 104 5.13 2.09 3.26
C ARG A 104 5.52 1.30 4.49
N ILE A 105 4.56 1.06 5.36
CA ILE A 105 4.76 0.30 6.58
C ILE A 105 4.41 -1.16 6.33
N GLY A 106 5.36 -2.03 6.63
CA GLY A 106 5.24 -3.47 6.52
C GLY A 106 5.02 -4.17 7.86
N ARG A 107 5.25 -5.49 7.87
CA ARG A 107 5.11 -6.30 9.07
C ARG A 107 6.00 -5.80 10.20
N ASN A 108 5.48 -5.82 11.43
CA ASN A 108 6.13 -5.35 12.65
C ASN A 108 6.52 -3.85 12.61
N GLY A 109 5.84 -3.05 11.81
CA GLY A 109 6.14 -1.62 11.68
C GLY A 109 7.40 -1.30 10.86
N LEU A 110 8.01 -2.28 10.19
CA LEU A 110 9.22 -2.06 9.41
C LEU A 110 8.90 -1.34 8.10
N PRO A 111 9.55 -0.21 7.80
CA PRO A 111 9.34 0.49 6.54
C PRO A 111 9.97 -0.27 5.38
N PHE A 112 9.30 -0.23 4.22
CA PHE A 112 9.82 -0.79 2.98
C PHE A 112 9.51 0.13 1.78
N ARG A 113 10.18 -0.07 0.66
CA ARG A 113 9.95 0.68 -0.59
C ARG A 113 8.91 -0.04 -1.43
N PHE A 114 7.72 0.55 -1.48
CA PHE A 114 6.57 0.08 -2.24
C PHE A 114 6.71 0.46 -3.71
N TRP A 115 6.75 -0.50 -4.61
CA TRP A 115 6.93 -0.30 -6.03
C TRP A 115 5.60 -0.19 -6.75
N LYS A 116 5.43 0.85 -7.55
CA LYS A 116 4.29 0.94 -8.47
C LYS A 116 4.62 1.73 -9.72
N PHE A 117 3.75 1.65 -10.72
CA PHE A 117 3.83 2.56 -11.84
C PHE A 117 3.43 3.97 -11.43
N ARG A 118 4.07 4.94 -12.07
CA ARG A 118 3.76 6.35 -11.86
C ARG A 118 2.43 6.69 -12.52
N GLY A 119 1.43 6.98 -11.72
CA GLY A 119 0.10 7.41 -12.16
C GLY A 119 -0.14 8.92 -12.06
N MET A 120 0.80 9.69 -11.46
CA MET A 120 0.71 11.13 -11.23
C MET A 120 1.84 11.87 -11.93
N PHE A 121 1.68 13.18 -12.13
CA PHE A 121 2.77 14.04 -12.58
C PHE A 121 3.94 14.01 -11.58
N VAL A 122 5.18 14.15 -12.08
CA VAL A 122 6.37 14.13 -11.22
C VAL A 122 6.36 15.30 -10.23
N ASP A 123 5.91 16.46 -10.68
CA ASP A 123 5.79 17.70 -9.93
C ASP A 123 4.42 17.89 -9.25
N ALA A 124 3.65 16.79 -9.11
CA ALA A 124 2.30 16.83 -8.50
C ALA A 124 2.30 17.43 -7.09
N ARG A 125 3.32 17.17 -6.27
CA ARG A 125 3.43 17.73 -4.92
C ARG A 125 3.68 19.24 -4.93
N GLN A 126 4.38 19.74 -5.94
CA GLN A 126 4.65 21.18 -6.10
C GLN A 126 3.43 21.91 -6.66
N ARG A 127 2.68 21.25 -7.57
CA ARG A 127 1.46 21.82 -8.16
C ARG A 127 0.27 21.84 -7.21
N PHE A 128 0.17 20.85 -6.32
CA PHE A 128 -0.99 20.62 -5.45
C PHE A 128 -0.54 20.29 -4.02
N PRO A 129 0.21 21.21 -3.34
CA PRO A 129 0.76 20.94 -2.01
C PRO A 129 -0.33 20.62 -0.97
N GLU A 130 -1.51 21.21 -1.09
CA GLU A 130 -2.66 21.03 -0.21
C GLU A 130 -3.19 19.57 -0.21
N LEU A 131 -2.96 18.82 -1.29
CA LEU A 131 -3.38 17.41 -1.39
C LEU A 131 -2.36 16.44 -0.77
N TYR A 132 -1.32 16.96 -0.13
CA TYR A 132 -0.30 16.19 0.59
C TYR A 132 -0.22 16.56 2.07
N ASP A 133 -1.17 17.37 2.56
CA ASP A 133 -1.36 17.59 3.99
C ASP A 133 -2.21 16.45 4.55
N TYR A 134 -1.55 15.50 5.22
CA TYR A 134 -2.21 14.32 5.81
C TYR A 134 -2.67 14.60 7.25
N ARG A 135 -3.05 15.83 7.55
CA ARG A 135 -3.61 16.23 8.85
C ARG A 135 -5.12 16.13 8.79
N TYR A 136 -5.64 15.14 9.50
CA TYR A 136 -7.08 14.90 9.59
C TYR A 136 -7.51 14.98 11.04
N ASP A 137 -8.70 15.50 11.30
CA ASP A 137 -9.37 15.25 12.56
C ASP A 137 -9.93 13.82 12.59
N ALA A 138 -10.42 13.40 13.77
CA ALA A 138 -10.89 12.03 13.98
C ALA A 138 -12.08 11.67 13.07
N GLU A 139 -12.96 12.62 12.75
CA GLU A 139 -14.12 12.38 11.89
C GLU A 139 -13.73 12.34 10.41
N GLN A 140 -12.87 13.27 9.98
CA GLN A 140 -12.36 13.32 8.61
C GLN A 140 -11.63 12.04 8.23
N VAL A 141 -10.81 11.48 9.15
CA VAL A 141 -10.08 10.26 8.85
C VAL A 141 -11.00 9.05 8.71
N ARG A 142 -12.04 8.95 9.55
CA ARG A 142 -13.01 7.85 9.47
C ARG A 142 -13.69 7.76 8.12
N GLN A 143 -13.98 8.92 7.52
CA GLN A 143 -14.65 9.04 6.22
C GLN A 143 -13.68 9.16 5.06
N LEU A 144 -12.37 9.11 5.30
CA LEU A 144 -11.34 9.23 4.26
C LEU A 144 -11.51 8.10 3.22
N ARG A 145 -11.61 8.51 1.95
CA ARG A 145 -11.60 7.60 0.79
C ARG A 145 -10.26 7.71 0.09
N PHE A 146 -9.62 6.57 -0.17
CA PHE A 146 -8.27 6.53 -0.73
C PHE A 146 -8.18 6.93 -2.21
N HIS A 147 -9.30 6.89 -2.94
CA HIS A 147 -9.34 7.20 -4.37
C HIS A 147 -10.48 8.18 -4.70
N PRO A 148 -10.26 9.49 -4.57
CA PRO A 148 -11.26 10.46 -5.00
C PRO A 148 -11.46 10.35 -6.53
N PRO A 149 -12.70 10.49 -7.03
CA PRO A 149 -13.03 10.27 -8.43
C PRO A 149 -12.35 11.25 -9.40
N LEU A 150 -12.01 12.45 -8.93
CA LEU A 150 -11.31 13.49 -9.70
C LEU A 150 -10.07 13.93 -8.94
N ASP A 151 -8.93 13.36 -9.27
CA ASP A 151 -7.64 13.75 -8.72
C ASP A 151 -6.83 14.49 -9.80
N PRO A 152 -6.59 15.81 -9.65
CA PRO A 152 -5.90 16.62 -10.67
C PRO A 152 -4.43 16.24 -10.85
N ARG A 153 -3.86 15.49 -9.89
CA ARG A 153 -2.48 15.03 -9.93
C ARG A 153 -2.26 13.90 -10.95
N VAL A 154 -3.35 13.23 -11.38
CA VAL A 154 -3.30 11.99 -12.16
C VAL A 154 -3.17 12.29 -13.65
N THR A 155 -2.19 11.67 -14.33
CA THR A 155 -1.97 11.75 -15.78
C THR A 155 -3.05 10.98 -16.57
N ARG A 156 -3.09 11.11 -17.90
CA ARG A 156 -4.06 10.38 -18.74
C ARG A 156 -3.86 8.86 -18.65
N VAL A 157 -2.61 8.41 -18.88
CA VAL A 157 -2.25 7.00 -18.73
C VAL A 157 -2.39 6.57 -17.28
N GLY A 158 -2.02 7.44 -16.33
CA GLY A 158 -2.20 7.22 -14.90
C GLY A 158 -3.65 6.88 -14.52
N ARG A 159 -4.63 7.58 -15.11
CA ARG A 159 -6.05 7.30 -14.89
C ARG A 159 -6.46 5.91 -15.37
N PHE A 160 -5.97 5.51 -16.52
CA PHE A 160 -6.22 4.18 -17.07
C PHE A 160 -5.61 3.07 -16.19
N ILE A 161 -4.32 3.18 -15.86
CA ILE A 161 -3.64 2.14 -15.07
C ILE A 161 -4.18 2.02 -13.64
N ARG A 162 -4.61 3.13 -13.03
CA ARG A 162 -5.29 3.11 -11.71
C ARG A 162 -6.65 2.43 -11.79
N ARG A 163 -7.45 2.78 -12.81
CA ARG A 163 -8.78 2.17 -13.00
C ARG A 163 -8.72 0.67 -13.26
N THR A 164 -7.65 0.20 -13.92
CA THR A 164 -7.41 -1.23 -14.22
C THR A 164 -6.55 -1.93 -13.17
N SER A 165 -6.11 -1.23 -12.12
CA SER A 165 -5.16 -1.71 -11.10
C SER A 165 -3.81 -2.18 -11.67
N LEU A 166 -3.47 -1.81 -12.90
CA LEU A 166 -2.16 -2.12 -13.50
C LEU A 166 -1.02 -1.38 -12.81
N ASP A 167 -1.31 -0.24 -12.16
CA ASP A 167 -0.31 0.54 -11.43
C ASP A 167 0.30 -0.21 -10.24
N GLU A 168 -0.39 -1.20 -9.72
CA GLU A 168 0.07 -2.00 -8.58
C GLU A 168 0.81 -3.30 -8.98
N LEU A 169 0.84 -3.68 -10.26
CA LEU A 169 1.54 -4.89 -10.71
C LEU A 169 3.04 -4.92 -10.32
N PRO A 170 3.79 -3.80 -10.32
CA PRO A 170 5.18 -3.80 -9.85
C PRO A 170 5.34 -4.23 -8.37
N ASN A 171 4.28 -4.22 -7.55
CA ASN A 171 4.34 -4.73 -6.17
C ASN A 171 4.66 -6.22 -6.08
N LEU A 172 4.50 -6.98 -7.16
CA LEU A 172 4.99 -8.36 -7.21
C LEU A 172 6.49 -8.43 -6.89
N ILE A 173 7.27 -7.38 -7.21
CA ILE A 173 8.67 -7.26 -6.80
C ILE A 173 8.78 -7.29 -5.27
N ASN A 174 7.92 -6.57 -4.55
CA ASN A 174 7.93 -6.56 -3.08
C ASN A 174 7.55 -7.92 -2.48
N VAL A 175 6.69 -8.68 -3.15
CA VAL A 175 6.37 -10.06 -2.71
C VAL A 175 7.59 -10.97 -2.90
N VAL A 176 8.26 -10.91 -4.04
CA VAL A 176 9.49 -11.68 -4.30
C VAL A 176 10.58 -11.34 -3.28
N LEU A 177 10.76 -10.05 -2.97
CA LEU A 177 11.72 -9.59 -1.96
C LEU A 177 11.30 -10.00 -0.54
N GLY A 178 10.02 -10.29 -0.32
CA GLY A 178 9.46 -10.72 0.96
C GLY A 178 8.99 -9.60 1.87
N ASP A 179 8.91 -8.37 1.38
CA ASP A 179 8.32 -7.23 2.09
C ASP A 179 6.79 -7.37 2.17
N MET A 180 6.18 -7.98 1.14
CA MET A 180 4.75 -8.15 0.99
C MET A 180 4.36 -9.62 0.82
N SER A 181 3.07 -9.88 0.86
CA SER A 181 2.37 -11.12 0.53
C SER A 181 1.45 -10.86 -0.68
N LEU A 182 0.97 -11.90 -1.34
CA LEU A 182 -0.08 -11.75 -2.35
C LEU A 182 -1.38 -11.26 -1.70
N VAL A 183 -1.74 -11.80 -0.54
CA VAL A 183 -2.94 -11.44 0.23
C VAL A 183 -2.56 -10.97 1.63
N GLY A 184 -3.06 -9.82 2.03
CA GLY A 184 -2.83 -9.23 3.35
C GLY A 184 -3.49 -7.86 3.48
N PRO A 185 -3.42 -7.22 4.63
CA PRO A 185 -3.85 -5.84 4.83
C PRO A 185 -3.20 -4.89 3.83
N ARG A 186 -3.87 -3.78 3.52
CA ARG A 186 -3.28 -2.75 2.64
C ARG A 186 -2.03 -2.16 3.30
N PRO A 187 -0.88 -2.04 2.58
CA PRO A 187 0.28 -1.34 3.12
C PRO A 187 -0.02 0.16 3.23
N GLU A 188 0.16 0.74 4.43
CA GLU A 188 -0.20 2.12 4.69
C GLU A 188 1.01 3.06 4.67
N ILE A 189 0.78 4.36 4.40
CA ILE A 189 1.81 5.39 4.51
C ILE A 189 2.09 5.70 5.99
N PRO A 190 3.34 6.10 6.34
CA PRO A 190 3.68 6.43 7.72
C PRO A 190 2.77 7.48 8.35
N GLU A 191 2.33 8.46 7.56
CA GLU A 191 1.50 9.59 8.00
C GLU A 191 0.11 9.18 8.47
N LEU A 192 -0.42 8.04 8.00
CA LEU A 192 -1.72 7.54 8.42
C LEU A 192 -1.65 6.54 9.59
N LEU A 193 -0.45 6.05 9.94
CA LEU A 193 -0.29 5.08 11.01
C LEU A 193 -0.85 5.53 12.38
N PRO A 194 -0.71 6.80 12.81
CA PRO A 194 -1.28 7.27 14.07
C PRO A 194 -2.80 7.08 14.17
N TYR A 195 -3.51 7.13 13.04
CA TYR A 195 -4.97 7.00 13.00
C TYR A 195 -5.47 5.55 13.16
N TYR A 196 -4.58 4.56 13.07
CA TYR A 196 -4.91 3.16 13.39
C TYR A 196 -5.09 2.93 14.90
N GLY A 197 -4.63 3.87 15.73
CA GLY A 197 -4.71 3.77 17.18
C GLY A 197 -4.14 2.45 17.69
N THR A 198 -4.78 1.88 18.70
CA THR A 198 -4.37 0.60 19.32
C THR A 198 -4.42 -0.60 18.37
N GLN A 199 -5.11 -0.49 17.24
CA GLN A 199 -5.29 -1.56 16.26
C GLN A 199 -4.09 -1.69 15.31
N ALA A 200 -3.21 -0.68 15.26
CA ALA A 200 -1.99 -0.68 14.43
C ALA A 200 -1.15 -1.96 14.63
N ARG A 201 -0.92 -2.35 15.88
CA ARG A 201 -0.13 -3.55 16.22
C ARG A 201 -0.73 -4.82 15.62
N ALA A 202 -2.06 -4.94 15.61
CA ALA A 202 -2.74 -6.10 15.07
C ALA A 202 -2.60 -6.17 13.55
N VAL A 203 -2.90 -5.08 12.84
CA VAL A 203 -2.78 -5.01 11.37
C VAL A 203 -1.34 -5.25 10.94
N LEU A 204 -0.37 -4.66 11.64
CA LEU A 204 1.06 -4.80 11.34
C LEU A 204 1.67 -6.13 11.81
N SER A 205 0.92 -7.02 12.45
CA SER A 205 1.43 -8.35 12.84
C SER A 205 1.68 -9.29 11.67
N VAL A 206 1.11 -8.97 10.50
CA VAL A 206 1.22 -9.75 9.27
C VAL A 206 1.85 -8.93 8.14
N LYS A 207 2.31 -9.58 7.07
CA LYS A 207 2.78 -8.88 5.87
C LYS A 207 1.61 -8.20 5.16
N PRO A 208 1.79 -6.96 4.65
CA PRO A 208 0.81 -6.34 3.80
C PRO A 208 0.65 -7.10 2.48
N GLY A 209 -0.54 -7.00 1.86
CA GLY A 209 -0.87 -7.69 0.63
C GLY A 209 -0.91 -6.78 -0.60
N ILE A 210 -0.73 -7.37 -1.79
CA ILE A 210 -1.06 -6.72 -3.07
C ILE A 210 -2.58 -6.59 -3.17
N THR A 211 -3.30 -7.63 -2.75
CA THR A 211 -4.74 -7.60 -2.58
C THR A 211 -5.13 -7.86 -1.13
N SER A 212 -6.31 -7.42 -0.75
CA SER A 212 -6.83 -7.53 0.60
C SER A 212 -8.32 -7.88 0.60
N LEU A 213 -8.82 -8.32 1.75
CA LEU A 213 -10.25 -8.52 1.94
C LEU A 213 -11.02 -7.20 1.72
N ALA A 214 -10.46 -6.09 2.18
CA ALA A 214 -11.01 -4.75 1.97
C ALA A 214 -11.08 -4.38 0.48
N LYS A 215 -10.01 -4.63 -0.28
CA LYS A 215 -9.99 -4.38 -1.73
C LYS A 215 -11.00 -5.22 -2.49
N LEU A 216 -11.18 -6.49 -2.10
CA LEU A 216 -12.14 -7.40 -2.73
C LEU A 216 -13.59 -7.00 -2.47
N LEU A 217 -13.95 -6.65 -1.23
CA LEU A 217 -15.32 -6.38 -0.81
C LEU A 217 -15.75 -4.93 -1.03
N GLY A 218 -14.84 -3.97 -0.89
CA GLY A 218 -15.19 -2.56 -0.92
C GLY A 218 -14.60 -1.77 -2.07
N ARG A 219 -13.55 -2.28 -2.74
CA ARG A 219 -12.80 -1.59 -3.78
C ARG A 219 -12.42 -0.16 -3.34
N ASP A 220 -12.86 0.87 -4.09
CA ASP A 220 -12.53 2.27 -3.83
C ASP A 220 -13.65 3.03 -3.07
N ASN A 221 -14.74 2.32 -2.71
CA ASN A 221 -15.95 2.94 -2.16
C ASN A 221 -16.05 2.90 -0.63
N ILE A 222 -15.15 2.14 0.03
CA ILE A 222 -15.16 2.02 1.48
C ILE A 222 -14.30 3.08 2.16
N THR A 223 -14.69 3.41 3.38
CA THR A 223 -13.99 4.36 4.24
C THR A 223 -12.75 3.75 4.89
N PHE A 224 -11.97 4.59 5.56
CA PHE A 224 -10.82 4.15 6.35
C PHE A 224 -11.23 3.16 7.45
N ASP A 225 -12.30 3.46 8.21
CA ASP A 225 -12.78 2.60 9.29
C ASP A 225 -13.25 1.23 8.77
N GLU A 226 -14.01 1.20 7.68
CA GLU A 226 -14.43 -0.04 7.04
C GLU A 226 -13.24 -0.86 6.53
N THR A 227 -12.24 -0.19 5.96
CA THR A 227 -10.98 -0.83 5.53
C THR A 227 -10.28 -1.46 6.72
N LEU A 228 -10.15 -0.72 7.82
CA LEU A 228 -9.49 -1.18 9.03
C LEU A 228 -10.22 -2.37 9.66
N GLU A 229 -11.55 -2.35 9.69
CA GLU A 229 -12.35 -3.48 10.18
C GLU A 229 -12.12 -4.76 9.36
N LEU A 230 -12.13 -4.65 8.02
CA LEU A 230 -11.88 -5.77 7.12
C LEU A 230 -10.44 -6.29 7.22
N ASP A 231 -9.47 -5.41 7.40
CA ASP A 231 -8.06 -5.79 7.60
C ASP A 231 -7.88 -6.52 8.95
N LEU A 232 -8.54 -6.06 10.01
CA LEU A 232 -8.55 -6.75 11.31
C LEU A 232 -9.26 -8.10 11.23
N ARG A 233 -10.36 -8.19 10.47
CA ARG A 233 -11.04 -9.47 10.22
C ARG A 233 -10.12 -10.43 9.49
N TYR A 234 -9.42 -9.97 8.45
CA TYR A 234 -8.42 -10.80 7.76
C TYR A 234 -7.35 -11.31 8.73
N VAL A 235 -6.77 -10.42 9.55
CA VAL A 235 -5.74 -10.81 10.52
C VAL A 235 -6.22 -11.89 11.46
N ARG A 236 -7.46 -11.82 11.94
CA ARG A 236 -8.07 -12.80 12.87
C ARG A 236 -8.41 -14.14 12.22
N GLU A 237 -8.89 -14.12 10.98
CA GLU A 237 -9.49 -15.28 10.32
C GLU A 237 -8.63 -15.86 9.20
N ARG A 238 -7.47 -15.27 8.90
CA ARG A 238 -6.60 -15.62 7.77
C ARG A 238 -6.30 -17.11 7.71
N SER A 239 -6.44 -17.66 6.54
CA SER A 239 -6.23 -19.08 6.24
C SER A 239 -5.95 -19.24 4.75
N LEU A 240 -5.36 -20.37 4.33
CA LEU A 240 -5.12 -20.65 2.91
C LEU A 240 -6.42 -20.55 2.09
N ARG A 241 -7.53 -21.06 2.63
CA ARG A 241 -8.83 -20.97 1.97
C ARG A 241 -9.28 -19.52 1.74
N MET A 242 -9.10 -18.64 2.75
CA MET A 242 -9.41 -17.23 2.64
C MET A 242 -8.50 -16.54 1.62
N ASP A 243 -7.19 -16.82 1.66
CA ASP A 243 -6.24 -16.26 0.71
C ASP A 243 -6.58 -16.64 -0.74
N LEU A 244 -6.87 -17.92 -1.00
CA LEU A 244 -7.32 -18.36 -2.31
C LEU A 244 -8.62 -17.68 -2.74
N GLY A 245 -9.59 -17.57 -1.83
CA GLY A 245 -10.85 -16.86 -2.11
C GLY A 245 -10.62 -15.40 -2.49
N VAL A 246 -9.75 -14.68 -1.76
CA VAL A 246 -9.41 -13.29 -2.06
C VAL A 246 -8.64 -13.17 -3.37
N LEU A 247 -7.70 -14.06 -3.66
CA LEU A 247 -6.96 -14.07 -4.92
C LEU A 247 -7.88 -14.31 -6.13
N PHE A 248 -8.69 -15.37 -6.10
CA PHE A 248 -9.62 -15.67 -7.19
C PHE A 248 -10.65 -14.56 -7.37
N GLY A 249 -11.20 -14.05 -6.27
CA GLY A 249 -12.13 -12.93 -6.32
C GLY A 249 -11.51 -11.67 -6.91
N THR A 250 -10.24 -11.37 -6.57
CA THR A 250 -9.52 -10.23 -7.15
C THR A 250 -9.28 -10.39 -8.64
N VAL A 251 -8.84 -11.57 -9.08
CA VAL A 251 -8.66 -11.87 -10.52
C VAL A 251 -9.98 -11.72 -11.27
N TRP A 252 -11.07 -12.28 -10.74
CA TRP A 252 -12.40 -12.11 -11.29
C TRP A 252 -12.83 -10.65 -11.40
N MET A 253 -12.65 -9.88 -10.32
CA MET A 253 -12.98 -8.47 -10.26
C MET A 253 -12.21 -7.66 -11.32
N VAL A 254 -10.89 -7.92 -11.46
CA VAL A 254 -10.05 -7.24 -12.47
C VAL A 254 -10.47 -7.64 -13.88
N ALA A 255 -10.74 -8.93 -14.13
CA ALA A 255 -11.11 -9.44 -15.45
C ALA A 255 -12.50 -8.95 -15.92
N THR A 256 -13.45 -8.81 -15.00
CA THR A 256 -14.84 -8.43 -15.33
C THR A 256 -15.13 -6.95 -15.13
N GLY A 257 -14.27 -6.22 -14.42
CA GLY A 257 -14.51 -4.84 -13.97
C GLY A 257 -15.62 -4.71 -12.91
N ARG A 258 -16.18 -5.83 -12.43
CA ARG A 258 -17.28 -5.87 -11.46
C ARG A 258 -16.76 -6.10 -10.04
N SER A 259 -17.32 -5.40 -9.07
CA SER A 259 -17.11 -5.64 -7.65
C SER A 259 -17.92 -6.86 -7.19
N ILE A 260 -17.41 -7.66 -6.23
CA ILE A 260 -18.12 -8.83 -5.68
C ILE A 260 -19.14 -8.39 -4.61
N GLY A 261 -19.05 -7.16 -4.10
CA GLY A 261 -19.88 -6.62 -3.02
C GLY A 261 -20.83 -5.48 -3.43
N GLY A 262 -21.13 -5.35 -4.71
CA GLY A 262 -22.05 -4.33 -5.23
C GLY A 262 -23.16 -4.92 -6.05
#